data_1ede2d7de47c259acf94de0ce8960c60
#
_entry.id   1ede2d7de47c259acf94de0ce8960c60
#
_cell.length_a   1.000
_cell.length_b   1.000
_cell.length_c   1.000
_cell.angle_alpha   90.00
_cell.angle_beta   90.00
_cell.angle_gamma   90.00
#
_symmetry.space_group_name_H-M   'P 1'
#
loop_
_entity.id
_entity.type
_entity.pdbx_description
1 polymer ?
#
loop_
_entity_poly.entity_id
_entity_poly.type
_entity_poly.pdbx_seq_one_letter_code
_entity_poly.pdbx_strand_id
1 'polypeptide(L)'
;MAIDSAGSRNTQRRSMFEQPAYLRLLRSGELAERARRSHQHLENCDLCARYCRVDRRQSIRGAICRTGERAVVYSAGPHHGEERCLRGWRGSGTIFFSWCNLRCVFCQNWEIAWQGEGQ
;
A
#
# COMPACT_ATOMS: atom_id res chain seq x y z
N MET A 1 57.33 -4.34 5.83
CA MET A 1 56.10 -5.09 5.99
C MET A 1 55.06 -4.18 6.56
N ALA A 2 54.19 -3.64 5.70
CA ALA A 2 53.04 -2.81 6.07
C ALA A 2 51.84 -3.52 5.53
N ILE A 3 50.87 -3.93 6.38
CA ILE A 3 49.66 -4.62 6.00
C ILE A 3 48.47 -3.70 6.35
N ASP A 4 47.85 -3.31 5.32
CA ASP A 4 46.52 -2.76 5.07
C ASP A 4 45.51 -2.62 6.20
N SER A 5 45.13 -1.38 6.44
CA SER A 5 43.96 -0.93 7.23
C SER A 5 42.75 -0.59 6.36
N ALA A 6 42.50 -1.35 5.28
CA ALA A 6 41.40 -1.06 4.32
C ALA A 6 40.07 -1.79 4.57
N GLY A 7 39.96 -2.59 5.65
CA GLY A 7 38.80 -3.46 5.90
C GLY A 7 37.58 -2.82 6.60
N SER A 8 37.73 -1.64 7.22
CA SER A 8 36.70 -1.13 8.15
C SER A 8 35.59 -0.26 7.52
N ARG A 9 35.80 0.27 6.32
CA ARG A 9 34.85 1.24 5.72
C ARG A 9 33.68 0.61 4.95
N ASN A 10 33.77 -0.67 4.63
CA ASN A 10 32.74 -1.31 3.80
C ASN A 10 31.62 -1.97 4.61
N THR A 11 31.86 -2.30 5.88
CA THR A 11 30.87 -2.96 6.75
C THR A 11 29.80 -1.98 7.26
N GLN A 12 30.15 -0.73 7.50
CA GLN A 12 29.20 0.31 7.95
C GLN A 12 28.23 0.79 6.86
N ARG A 13 28.63 0.75 5.58
CA ARG A 13 27.72 1.11 4.47
C ARG A 13 26.64 0.04 4.21
N ARG A 14 26.91 -1.23 4.46
CA ARG A 14 25.93 -2.31 4.27
C ARG A 14 24.79 -2.23 5.29
N SER A 15 25.03 -1.87 6.53
CA SER A 15 24.00 -1.80 7.58
C SER A 15 22.99 -0.66 7.39
N MET A 16 23.33 0.41 6.65
CA MET A 16 22.42 1.53 6.40
C MET A 16 21.35 1.24 5.34
N PHE A 17 21.54 0.24 4.47
CA PHE A 17 20.62 -0.14 3.39
C PHE A 17 19.76 -1.37 3.69
N GLU A 18 19.97 -2.06 4.82
CA GLU A 18 19.29 -3.31 5.12
C GLU A 18 17.97 -3.16 5.88
N GLN A 19 17.67 -2.01 6.45
CA GLN A 19 16.41 -1.82 7.16
C GLN A 19 15.44 -0.93 6.36
N PRO A 20 14.20 -1.41 6.11
CA PRO A 20 13.17 -0.59 5.50
C PRO A 20 12.97 0.74 6.24
N ALA A 21 12.82 1.83 5.50
CA ALA A 21 12.72 3.18 6.07
C ALA A 21 11.60 3.34 7.10
N TYR A 22 10.51 2.58 6.96
CA TYR A 22 9.37 2.64 7.87
C TYR A 22 9.68 2.11 9.28
N LEU A 23 10.71 1.25 9.46
CA LEU A 23 11.08 0.74 10.79
C LEU A 23 11.57 1.84 11.72
N ARG A 24 12.23 2.88 11.20
CA ARG A 24 12.61 4.04 11.99
C ARG A 24 11.36 4.79 12.47
N LEU A 25 10.38 4.99 11.57
CA LEU A 25 9.13 5.66 11.89
C LEU A 25 8.28 4.85 12.90
N LEU A 26 8.33 3.51 12.79
CA LEU A 26 7.66 2.62 13.75
C LEU A 26 8.25 2.78 15.16
N ARG A 27 9.59 2.76 15.26
CA ARG A 27 10.30 2.88 16.56
C ARG A 27 10.10 4.24 17.23
N SER A 28 9.99 5.31 16.45
CA SER A 28 9.74 6.66 16.96
C SER A 28 8.27 6.96 17.29
N GLY A 29 7.34 6.05 16.97
CA GLY A 29 5.90 6.29 17.08
C GLY A 29 5.29 7.13 15.94
N GLU A 30 6.12 7.70 15.08
CA GLU A 30 5.68 8.56 13.97
C GLU A 30 4.75 7.83 13.00
N LEU A 31 4.96 6.51 12.78
CA LEU A 31 4.10 5.73 11.89
C LEU A 31 2.67 5.62 12.45
N ALA A 32 2.52 5.40 13.74
CA ALA A 32 1.21 5.35 14.41
C ALA A 32 0.48 6.70 14.32
N GLU A 33 1.22 7.80 14.52
CA GLU A 33 0.67 9.15 14.40
C GLU A 33 0.23 9.47 12.97
N ARG A 34 0.98 9.06 11.96
CA ARG A 34 0.58 9.19 10.55
C ARG A 34 -0.66 8.37 10.23
N ALA A 35 -0.75 7.14 10.74
CA ALA A 35 -1.93 6.30 10.59
C ALA A 35 -3.18 7.00 11.20
N ARG A 36 -3.07 7.51 12.43
CA ARG A 36 -4.15 8.23 13.09
C ARG A 36 -4.60 9.46 12.29
N ARG A 37 -3.67 10.27 11.78
CA ARG A 37 -3.99 11.43 10.94
C ARG A 37 -4.65 11.03 9.63
N SER A 38 -4.20 9.92 9.01
CA SER A 38 -4.80 9.40 7.79
C SER A 38 -6.26 8.98 7.98
N HIS A 39 -6.61 8.43 9.14
CA HIS A 39 -8.00 8.10 9.47
C HIS A 39 -8.92 9.34 9.54
N GLN A 40 -8.41 10.49 9.93
CA GLN A 40 -9.19 11.75 9.98
C GLN A 40 -9.67 12.19 8.58
N HIS A 41 -8.90 11.89 7.53
CA HIS A 41 -9.30 12.16 6.15
C HIS A 41 -10.53 11.37 5.69
N LEU A 42 -10.94 10.33 6.42
CA LEU A 42 -12.15 9.57 6.12
C LEU A 42 -13.43 10.30 6.52
N GLU A 43 -13.37 11.24 7.48
CA GLU A 43 -14.52 12.01 7.98
C GLU A 43 -15.03 13.04 6.95
N ASN A 44 -14.12 13.54 6.12
CA ASN A 44 -14.41 14.48 5.03
C ASN A 44 -13.50 14.16 3.85
N CYS A 45 -13.80 13.07 3.16
CA CYS A 45 -12.89 12.37 2.26
C CYS A 45 -12.26 13.26 1.19
N ASP A 46 -10.95 13.45 1.31
CA ASP A 46 -10.08 14.16 0.37
C ASP A 46 -8.85 13.34 -0.06
N LEU A 47 -8.90 12.01 0.13
CA LEU A 47 -7.80 11.09 -0.12
C LEU A 47 -7.37 10.99 -1.59
N CYS A 48 -8.20 11.44 -2.52
CA CYS A 48 -7.88 11.42 -3.94
C CYS A 48 -8.49 12.64 -4.65
N ALA A 49 -8.12 12.84 -5.93
CA ALA A 49 -8.57 13.95 -6.76
C ALA A 49 -10.10 14.01 -7.02
N ARG A 50 -10.87 13.04 -6.53
CA ARG A 50 -12.33 13.11 -6.58
C ARG A 50 -12.93 14.04 -5.52
N TYR A 51 -12.22 14.25 -4.42
CA TYR A 51 -12.64 15.13 -3.33
C TYR A 51 -14.11 14.97 -2.94
N CYS A 52 -14.55 13.73 -2.74
CA CYS A 52 -15.96 13.40 -2.54
C CYS A 52 -16.56 14.04 -1.29
N ARG A 53 -15.75 14.41 -0.30
CA ARG A 53 -16.16 15.09 0.94
C ARG A 53 -17.22 14.35 1.75
N VAL A 54 -17.34 13.06 1.57
CA VAL A 54 -18.25 12.18 2.34
C VAL A 54 -17.57 11.69 3.61
N ASP A 55 -18.32 11.46 4.66
CA ASP A 55 -17.84 10.72 5.83
C ASP A 55 -17.93 9.22 5.54
N ARG A 56 -16.78 8.63 5.17
CA ARG A 56 -16.67 7.21 4.80
C ARG A 56 -16.78 6.26 6.00
N ARG A 57 -16.75 6.77 7.21
CA ARG A 57 -16.94 5.98 8.44
C ARG A 57 -18.43 5.74 8.71
N GLN A 58 -19.30 6.64 8.24
CA GLN A 58 -20.74 6.54 8.42
C GLN A 58 -21.45 6.02 7.17
N SER A 59 -21.06 6.46 5.98
CA SER A 59 -21.73 6.08 4.74
C SER A 59 -20.80 6.22 3.53
N ILE A 60 -20.94 5.29 2.59
CA ILE A 60 -20.29 5.37 1.28
C ILE A 60 -21.11 6.12 0.23
N ARG A 61 -22.28 6.62 0.60
CA ARG A 61 -23.18 7.33 -0.33
C ARG A 61 -22.50 8.61 -0.81
N GLY A 62 -22.34 8.75 -2.11
CA GLY A 62 -21.62 9.87 -2.75
C GLY A 62 -20.12 9.60 -2.98
N ALA A 63 -19.54 8.56 -2.39
CA ALA A 63 -18.17 8.17 -2.69
C ALA A 63 -18.07 7.48 -4.06
N ILE A 64 -17.27 8.04 -4.96
CA ILE A 64 -17.06 7.46 -6.31
C ILE A 64 -16.47 6.05 -6.23
N CYS A 65 -15.54 5.82 -5.32
CA CYS A 65 -14.91 4.51 -5.11
C CYS A 65 -15.79 3.53 -4.33
N ARG A 66 -16.93 3.94 -3.78
CA ARG A 66 -17.84 3.11 -2.96
C ARG A 66 -17.14 2.34 -1.83
N THR A 67 -15.99 2.85 -1.36
CA THR A 67 -15.20 2.23 -0.30
C THR A 67 -15.42 2.99 1.01
N GLY A 68 -15.77 2.26 2.07
CA GLY A 68 -15.93 2.79 3.41
C GLY A 68 -14.60 2.93 4.17
N GLU A 69 -14.68 2.84 5.49
CA GLU A 69 -13.49 2.83 6.36
C GLU A 69 -12.64 1.58 6.13
N ARG A 70 -13.29 0.44 5.91
CA ARG A 70 -12.60 -0.83 5.67
C ARG A 70 -12.45 -1.11 4.19
N ALA A 71 -11.28 -1.61 3.81
CA ALA A 71 -11.05 -2.11 2.47
C ALA A 71 -11.85 -3.42 2.24
N VAL A 72 -12.41 -3.57 1.05
CA VAL A 72 -13.06 -4.81 0.61
C VAL A 72 -12.03 -5.58 -0.22
N VAL A 73 -11.68 -6.78 0.22
CA VAL A 73 -10.71 -7.63 -0.47
C VAL A 73 -11.45 -8.58 -1.41
N TYR A 74 -11.17 -8.49 -2.69
CA TYR A 74 -11.69 -9.41 -3.70
C TYR A 74 -10.97 -10.76 -3.64
N SER A 75 -9.64 -10.73 -3.66
CA SER A 75 -8.80 -11.92 -3.56
C SER A 75 -7.42 -11.60 -3.00
N ALA A 76 -6.79 -12.61 -2.42
CA ALA A 76 -5.41 -12.54 -1.96
C ALA A 76 -4.71 -13.88 -2.19
N GLY A 77 -3.44 -13.85 -2.61
CA GLY A 77 -2.68 -15.07 -2.85
C GLY A 77 -1.34 -14.83 -3.52
N PRO A 78 -0.59 -15.90 -3.80
CA PRO A 78 0.63 -15.81 -4.57
C PRO A 78 0.32 -15.55 -6.05
N HIS A 79 1.03 -14.59 -6.62
CA HIS A 79 0.96 -14.24 -8.05
C HIS A 79 2.25 -14.64 -8.75
N HIS A 80 2.13 -15.35 -9.85
CA HIS A 80 3.26 -15.89 -10.62
C HIS A 80 3.46 -15.22 -11.98
N GLY A 81 2.65 -14.22 -12.31
CA GLY A 81 2.69 -13.49 -13.59
C GLY A 81 3.77 -12.40 -13.67
N GLU A 82 4.43 -12.07 -12.55
CA GLU A 82 5.49 -11.07 -12.54
C GLU A 82 6.84 -11.63 -13.01
N GLU A 83 7.80 -10.75 -13.29
CA GLU A 83 9.17 -11.10 -13.63
C GLU A 83 9.85 -11.89 -12.51
N ARG A 84 10.74 -12.81 -12.90
CA ARG A 84 11.41 -13.72 -11.96
C ARG A 84 12.13 -13.00 -10.80
N CYS A 85 12.70 -11.83 -11.05
CA CYS A 85 13.39 -11.03 -10.03
C CYS A 85 12.42 -10.45 -8.97
N LEU A 86 11.14 -10.27 -9.30
CA LEU A 86 10.12 -9.77 -8.40
C LEU A 86 9.40 -10.89 -7.65
N ARG A 87 9.07 -11.98 -8.32
CA ARG A 87 8.28 -13.06 -7.74
C ARG A 87 9.10 -14.21 -7.11
N GLY A 88 10.39 -14.35 -7.51
CA GLY A 88 11.17 -15.51 -7.14
C GLY A 88 10.53 -16.83 -7.60
N TRP A 89 10.61 -17.85 -6.77
CA TRP A 89 10.03 -19.18 -7.06
C TRP A 89 8.69 -19.43 -6.35
N ARG A 90 8.36 -18.63 -5.33
CA ARG A 90 7.11 -18.76 -4.55
C ARG A 90 6.00 -17.80 -5.00
N GLY A 91 6.25 -16.94 -5.96
CA GLY A 91 5.35 -15.88 -6.36
C GLY A 91 5.50 -14.62 -5.51
N SER A 92 4.95 -13.51 -5.99
CA SER A 92 4.76 -12.26 -5.23
C SER A 92 3.47 -12.35 -4.41
N GLY A 93 3.46 -11.76 -3.20
CA GLY A 93 2.23 -11.61 -2.43
C GLY A 93 1.33 -10.56 -3.09
N THR A 94 0.09 -10.92 -3.40
CA THR A 94 -0.86 -10.05 -4.10
C THR A 94 -2.16 -9.97 -3.33
N ILE A 95 -2.69 -8.75 -3.18
CA ILE A 95 -4.02 -8.49 -2.60
C ILE A 95 -4.77 -7.61 -3.60
N PHE A 96 -5.87 -8.11 -4.15
CA PHE A 96 -6.78 -7.33 -4.98
C PHE A 96 -7.89 -6.75 -4.12
N PHE A 97 -8.02 -5.42 -4.16
CA PHE A 97 -9.11 -4.71 -3.51
C PHE A 97 -10.23 -4.46 -4.49
N SER A 98 -11.47 -4.61 -4.02
CA SER A 98 -12.65 -4.23 -4.77
C SER A 98 -12.81 -2.72 -4.83
N TRP A 99 -13.50 -2.24 -5.86
CA TRP A 99 -13.78 -0.85 -6.15
C TRP A 99 -12.57 -0.04 -6.63
N CYS A 100 -12.82 1.07 -7.29
CA CYS A 100 -11.79 1.96 -7.80
C CYS A 100 -12.33 3.40 -7.91
N ASN A 101 -11.47 4.37 -7.66
CA ASN A 101 -11.78 5.79 -7.80
C ASN A 101 -11.63 6.32 -9.23
N LEU A 102 -10.93 5.61 -10.13
CA LEU A 102 -10.65 6.07 -11.48
C LEU A 102 -11.79 5.78 -12.46
N ARG A 103 -12.33 4.57 -12.43
CA ARG A 103 -13.41 4.09 -13.32
C ARG A 103 -13.07 4.23 -14.81
N CYS A 104 -11.90 3.76 -15.21
CA CYS A 104 -11.44 3.79 -16.60
C CYS A 104 -12.36 2.98 -17.52
N VAL A 105 -12.75 3.53 -18.67
CA VAL A 105 -13.64 2.85 -19.64
C VAL A 105 -13.01 1.60 -20.27
N PHE A 106 -11.68 1.52 -20.28
CA PHE A 106 -10.87 0.38 -20.77
C PHE A 106 -10.27 -0.45 -19.64
N CYS A 107 -10.91 -0.52 -18.47
CA CYS A 107 -10.39 -1.22 -17.31
C CYS A 107 -10.35 -2.74 -17.55
N GLN A 108 -9.15 -3.34 -17.51
CA GLN A 108 -8.99 -4.80 -17.61
C GLN A 108 -9.57 -5.54 -16.40
N ASN A 109 -9.59 -4.87 -15.23
CA ASN A 109 -10.11 -5.41 -13.97
C ASN A 109 -11.49 -4.81 -13.63
N TRP A 110 -12.33 -4.59 -14.63
CA TRP A 110 -13.62 -3.90 -14.45
C TRP A 110 -14.55 -4.65 -13.47
N GLU A 111 -14.50 -5.97 -13.43
CA GLU A 111 -15.30 -6.79 -12.53
C GLU A 111 -15.06 -6.42 -11.07
N ILE A 112 -13.81 -6.45 -10.63
CA ILE A 112 -13.45 -6.08 -9.25
C ILE A 112 -13.53 -4.57 -9.01
N ALA A 113 -13.25 -3.77 -10.04
CA ALA A 113 -13.23 -2.30 -9.92
C ALA A 113 -14.62 -1.66 -9.87
N TRP A 114 -15.66 -2.32 -10.45
CA TRP A 114 -16.98 -1.71 -10.64
C TRP A 114 -18.12 -2.48 -9.97
N GLN A 115 -18.03 -3.82 -9.89
CA GLN A 115 -19.08 -4.65 -9.30
C GLN A 115 -18.96 -4.79 -7.79
N GLY A 116 -17.73 -4.65 -7.26
CA GLY A 116 -17.48 -4.61 -5.83
C GLY A 116 -17.71 -5.93 -5.12
N GLU A 117 -17.49 -7.03 -5.80
CA GLU A 117 -17.47 -8.35 -5.18
C GLU A 117 -16.28 -8.46 -4.23
N GLY A 118 -16.45 -9.14 -3.09
CA GLY A 118 -15.41 -9.36 -2.10
C GLY A 118 -15.93 -9.37 -0.68
N GLN A 119 -15.00 -9.60 0.26
CA GLN A 119 -15.25 -9.67 1.70
C GLN A 119 -14.49 -8.58 2.46
#